data_bc94301308c376a60892be4a13c16ceb
#
_entry.id   bc94301308c376a60892be4a13c16ceb
#
_cell.length_a   1.000
_cell.length_b   1.000
_cell.length_c   1.000
_cell.angle_alpha   90.00
_cell.angle_beta   90.00
_cell.angle_gamma   90.00
#
_symmetry.space_group_name_H-M   'P 1'
#
loop_
_entity.id
_entity.type
_entity.pdbx_description
1 polymer ?
#
loop_
_entity_poly.entity_id
_entity_poly.type
_entity_poly.pdbx_seq_one_letter_code
_entity_poly.pdbx_strand_id
1 'polypeptide(L)'
;MRFKPFLAVVWLLLLTQQASSAIAQPTVNSIVPRSCMPGATTRVTITGKGFADPIRVATNRIDAKLDVVAVEAEKVTMDVTLPDSVPLGPFGIWLASAAGPSEPIIVMADDLPPVSEAAGNVAIESAQAVSTLVSVDGSSKGPQGSFFKIDVVENQRVAFEVVTQAIESKMDPVVRLMDADGNILVLADDDEIGPDCRFSYQFDTPGTYWIEVRDNRYTAGLAYQFRIGDFPILRHAFPLAVTAGEKTSIGFGGVDQTQAIVQEIEFPKSFANKVTTVATRI
;
A
#
# COMPACT_ATOMS: atom_id res chain seq x y z
N MET A 1 78.85 -11.11 46.60
CA MET A 1 77.95 -10.19 45.81
C MET A 1 76.75 -10.97 45.35
N ARG A 2 75.58 -10.76 45.98
CA ARG A 2 74.36 -11.47 45.64
C ARG A 2 73.41 -10.52 44.89
N PHE A 3 73.16 -10.81 43.62
CA PHE A 3 72.15 -10.11 42.83
C PHE A 3 70.74 -10.66 43.16
N LYS A 4 69.84 -9.78 43.54
CA LYS A 4 68.40 -10.09 43.68
C LYS A 4 67.70 -9.82 42.36
N PRO A 5 66.80 -10.69 41.86
CA PRO A 5 66.02 -10.37 40.66
C PRO A 5 64.82 -9.49 41.06
N PHE A 6 64.63 -8.41 40.28
CA PHE A 6 63.45 -7.56 40.31
C PHE A 6 62.32 -8.26 39.55
N LEU A 7 61.23 -8.56 40.27
CA LEU A 7 59.98 -9.04 39.65
C LEU A 7 59.23 -7.83 39.12
N ALA A 8 59.17 -7.67 37.80
CA ALA A 8 58.31 -6.71 37.13
C ALA A 8 56.92 -7.32 36.97
N VAL A 9 55.96 -6.82 37.75
CA VAL A 9 54.52 -7.17 37.56
C VAL A 9 53.97 -6.32 36.43
N VAL A 10 53.76 -6.96 35.27
CA VAL A 10 53.05 -6.33 34.14
C VAL A 10 51.54 -6.46 34.38
N TRP A 11 50.90 -5.35 34.73
CA TRP A 11 49.44 -5.26 34.73
C TRP A 11 48.95 -5.16 33.29
N LEU A 12 48.38 -6.26 32.76
CA LEU A 12 47.67 -6.28 31.48
C LEU A 12 46.26 -5.69 31.72
N LEU A 13 46.07 -4.40 31.42
CA LEU A 13 44.77 -3.76 31.36
C LEU A 13 44.02 -4.32 30.14
N LEU A 14 43.17 -5.29 30.36
CA LEU A 14 42.12 -5.71 29.39
C LEU A 14 41.10 -4.58 29.30
N LEU A 15 41.30 -3.69 28.33
CA LEU A 15 40.24 -2.79 27.84
C LEU A 15 39.19 -3.65 27.11
N THR A 16 38.16 -4.07 27.82
CA THR A 16 36.94 -4.55 27.19
C THR A 16 36.31 -3.36 26.49
N GLN A 17 36.59 -3.21 25.19
CA GLN A 17 35.78 -2.36 24.33
C GLN A 17 34.39 -2.96 24.31
N GLN A 18 33.49 -2.38 25.11
CA GLN A 18 32.06 -2.57 24.86
C GLN A 18 31.78 -1.93 23.49
N ALA A 19 31.64 -2.78 22.48
CA ALA A 19 31.07 -2.35 21.22
C ALA A 19 29.67 -1.83 21.51
N SER A 20 29.54 -0.52 21.70
CA SER A 20 28.24 0.14 21.66
C SER A 20 27.71 -0.13 20.24
N SER A 21 26.76 -1.03 20.10
CA SER A 21 26.05 -1.20 18.83
C SER A 21 25.46 0.16 18.49
N ALA A 22 26.01 0.82 17.51
CA ALA A 22 25.44 2.06 16.99
C ALA A 22 24.00 1.74 16.57
N ILE A 23 23.04 2.40 17.21
CA ILE A 23 21.63 2.29 16.83
C ILE A 23 21.54 2.84 15.41
N ALA A 24 21.17 1.98 14.46
CA ALA A 24 21.00 2.37 13.08
C ALA A 24 19.62 3.03 12.88
N GLN A 25 19.53 3.95 11.94
CA GLN A 25 18.25 4.51 11.49
C GLN A 25 17.36 3.38 10.98
N PRO A 26 16.06 3.35 11.35
CA PRO A 26 15.15 2.33 10.87
C PRO A 26 15.03 2.37 9.35
N THR A 27 15.14 1.20 8.73
CA THR A 27 14.85 1.00 7.30
C THR A 27 13.72 0.01 7.17
N VAL A 28 12.76 0.27 6.28
CA VAL A 28 11.58 -0.56 6.10
C VAL A 28 11.64 -1.28 4.76
N ASN A 29 11.40 -2.58 4.78
CA ASN A 29 11.33 -3.41 3.58
C ASN A 29 9.89 -3.65 3.12
N SER A 30 8.97 -3.89 4.07
CA SER A 30 7.56 -4.14 3.77
C SER A 30 6.63 -3.77 4.91
N ILE A 31 5.36 -3.57 4.57
CA ILE A 31 4.23 -3.48 5.51
C ILE A 31 3.10 -4.34 5.00
N VAL A 32 2.46 -5.12 5.88
CA VAL A 32 1.33 -6.01 5.55
C VAL A 32 0.35 -6.06 6.73
N PRO A 33 -0.96 -5.88 6.51
CA PRO A 33 -1.55 -5.36 5.29
C PRO A 33 -1.16 -3.90 5.08
N ARG A 34 -1.19 -3.44 3.82
CA ARG A 34 -0.98 -2.05 3.46
C ARG A 34 -2.28 -1.24 3.56
N SER A 35 -3.42 -1.90 3.39
CA SER A 35 -4.75 -1.30 3.51
C SER A 35 -5.21 -1.27 4.96
N CYS A 36 -5.73 -0.12 5.38
CA CYS A 36 -6.36 0.08 6.69
C CYS A 36 -7.81 0.54 6.47
N MET A 37 -8.77 -0.19 7.03
CA MET A 37 -10.19 0.12 6.84
C MET A 37 -10.63 1.28 7.74
N PRO A 38 -11.41 2.25 7.21
CA PRO A 38 -12.12 3.24 8.02
C PRO A 38 -13.03 2.56 9.05
N GLY A 39 -13.15 3.17 10.23
CA GLY A 39 -13.97 2.67 11.34
C GLY A 39 -13.43 1.42 12.03
N ALA A 40 -12.21 0.99 11.70
CA ALA A 40 -11.64 -0.24 12.21
C ALA A 40 -10.21 -0.05 12.73
N THR A 41 -9.76 -1.03 13.50
CA THR A 41 -8.35 -1.19 13.87
C THR A 41 -7.74 -2.30 13.01
N THR A 42 -6.73 -1.94 12.22
CA THR A 42 -5.97 -2.89 11.40
C THR A 42 -4.63 -3.17 12.05
N ARG A 43 -4.33 -4.43 12.32
CA ARG A 43 -3.00 -4.84 12.80
C ARG A 43 -2.06 -4.98 11.62
N VAL A 44 -1.01 -4.16 11.60
CA VAL A 44 0.01 -4.19 10.55
C VAL A 44 1.32 -4.76 11.06
N THR A 45 2.01 -5.48 10.22
CA THR A 45 3.37 -5.99 10.45
C THR A 45 4.31 -5.27 9.50
N ILE A 46 5.31 -4.61 10.06
CA ILE A 46 6.36 -3.90 9.33
C ILE A 46 7.64 -4.70 9.46
N THR A 47 8.27 -5.06 8.34
CA THR A 47 9.57 -5.74 8.33
C THR A 47 10.67 -4.78 7.88
N GLY A 48 11.86 -4.96 8.42
CA GLY A 48 12.97 -4.06 8.10
C GLY A 48 14.19 -4.28 8.97
N LYS A 49 14.96 -3.24 9.22
CA LYS A 49 16.17 -3.27 10.05
C LYS A 49 16.28 -2.01 10.89
N GLY A 50 17.11 -2.08 11.93
CA GLY A 50 17.36 -0.94 12.80
C GLY A 50 16.23 -0.64 13.78
N PHE A 51 15.34 -1.60 13.99
CA PHE A 51 14.26 -1.48 14.99
C PHE A 51 14.83 -1.76 16.37
N ALA A 52 14.64 -0.81 17.27
CA ALA A 52 15.08 -0.90 18.66
C ALA A 52 14.04 -0.25 19.56
N ASP A 53 13.76 -0.87 20.70
CA ASP A 53 12.87 -0.33 21.71
C ASP A 53 13.63 0.76 22.55
N PRO A 54 13.01 1.93 22.80
CA PRO A 54 11.69 2.35 22.36
C PRO A 54 11.68 2.88 20.92
N ILE A 55 10.77 2.35 20.11
CA ILE A 55 10.47 2.93 18.79
C ILE A 55 9.28 3.88 18.91
N ARG A 56 9.36 5.04 18.26
CA ARG A 56 8.26 6.00 18.17
C ARG A 56 7.63 5.92 16.80
N VAL A 57 6.34 6.20 16.73
CA VAL A 57 5.57 6.22 15.48
C VAL A 57 4.97 7.61 15.26
N ALA A 58 4.91 8.03 14.01
CA ALA A 58 4.26 9.27 13.61
C ALA A 58 3.51 9.05 12.30
N THR A 59 2.52 9.89 12.02
CA THR A 59 1.76 9.88 10.77
C THR A 59 1.37 11.30 10.36
N ASN A 60 1.20 11.53 9.06
CA ASN A 60 0.62 12.77 8.53
C ASN A 60 -0.92 12.77 8.58
N ARG A 61 -1.54 11.66 8.98
CA ARG A 61 -2.98 11.52 9.18
C ARG A 61 -3.31 11.81 10.64
N ILE A 62 -3.72 13.05 10.94
CA ILE A 62 -3.91 13.53 12.31
C ILE A 62 -5.01 12.81 13.10
N ASP A 63 -5.98 12.24 12.39
CA ASP A 63 -7.11 11.49 12.93
C ASP A 63 -6.84 9.98 13.11
N ALA A 64 -5.70 9.49 12.62
CA ALA A 64 -5.28 8.11 12.82
C ALA A 64 -4.62 7.91 14.20
N LYS A 65 -4.96 6.81 14.87
CA LYS A 65 -4.29 6.37 16.09
C LYS A 65 -3.34 5.22 15.78
N LEU A 66 -2.11 5.32 16.24
CA LEU A 66 -1.06 4.34 16.04
C LEU A 66 -0.59 3.80 17.40
N ASP A 67 -0.74 2.51 17.64
CA ASP A 67 -0.32 1.84 18.86
C ASP A 67 0.72 0.75 18.51
N VAL A 68 1.96 0.91 18.98
CA VAL A 68 3.00 -0.11 18.84
C VAL A 68 2.69 -1.28 19.77
N VAL A 69 2.57 -2.49 19.23
CA VAL A 69 2.23 -3.70 19.97
C VAL A 69 3.47 -4.49 20.33
N ALA A 70 4.43 -4.62 19.40
CA ALA A 70 5.68 -5.34 19.62
C ALA A 70 6.80 -4.78 18.73
N VAL A 71 8.02 -4.80 19.27
CA VAL A 71 9.25 -4.42 18.57
C VAL A 71 10.24 -5.57 18.67
N GLU A 72 10.65 -6.10 17.52
CA GLU A 72 11.71 -7.08 17.35
C GLU A 72 12.79 -6.47 16.44
N ALA A 73 13.97 -7.05 16.37
CA ALA A 73 15.10 -6.48 15.62
C ALA A 73 14.81 -6.20 14.13
N GLU A 74 13.95 -7.03 13.51
CA GLU A 74 13.60 -6.95 12.08
C GLU A 74 12.08 -6.85 11.85
N LYS A 75 11.28 -6.69 12.90
CA LYS A 75 9.82 -6.65 12.82
C LYS A 75 9.21 -5.70 13.85
N VAL A 76 8.30 -4.85 13.40
CA VAL A 76 7.41 -4.06 14.27
C VAL A 76 5.98 -4.46 13.98
N THR A 77 5.24 -4.77 15.04
CA THR A 77 3.79 -4.99 14.97
C THR A 77 3.09 -3.78 15.58
N MET A 78 2.12 -3.24 14.87
CA MET A 78 1.42 -2.01 15.25
C MET A 78 -0.07 -2.12 14.91
N ASP A 79 -0.90 -1.51 15.73
CA ASP A 79 -2.32 -1.30 15.47
C ASP A 79 -2.53 0.11 14.89
N VAL A 80 -3.19 0.16 13.75
CA VAL A 80 -3.61 1.40 13.07
C VAL A 80 -5.12 1.49 13.16
N THR A 81 -5.62 2.47 13.91
CA THR A 81 -7.06 2.73 14.04
C THR A 81 -7.44 3.97 13.24
N LEU A 82 -8.35 3.83 12.31
CA LEU A 82 -8.89 4.91 11.51
C LEU A 82 -10.35 5.19 11.89
N PRO A 83 -10.79 6.45 12.02
CA PRO A 83 -12.19 6.78 12.20
C PRO A 83 -13.02 6.49 10.92
N ASP A 84 -14.34 6.29 11.05
CA ASP A 84 -15.25 6.06 9.91
C ASP A 84 -15.19 7.16 8.86
N SER A 85 -14.99 8.41 9.32
CA SER A 85 -15.01 9.59 8.46
C SER A 85 -13.68 9.88 7.76
N VAL A 86 -12.66 9.01 7.93
CA VAL A 86 -11.35 9.24 7.30
C VAL A 86 -11.49 9.24 5.77
N PRO A 87 -10.92 10.22 5.07
CA PRO A 87 -10.86 10.19 3.62
C PRO A 87 -10.06 9.00 3.12
N LEU A 88 -10.56 8.31 2.08
CA LEU A 88 -9.82 7.23 1.41
C LEU A 88 -8.55 7.77 0.73
N GLY A 89 -7.55 6.92 0.59
CA GLY A 89 -6.30 7.24 -0.10
C GLY A 89 -5.05 7.08 0.76
N PRO A 90 -3.87 7.45 0.21
CA PRO A 90 -2.58 7.20 0.85
C PRO A 90 -2.33 8.12 2.04
N PHE A 91 -1.59 7.61 3.02
CA PHE A 91 -1.01 8.37 4.11
C PHE A 91 0.31 7.76 4.57
N GLY A 92 1.18 8.59 5.14
CA GLY A 92 2.50 8.18 5.60
C GLY A 92 2.54 7.80 7.07
N ILE A 93 3.31 6.77 7.38
CA ILE A 93 3.71 6.39 8.73
C ILE A 93 5.25 6.43 8.80
N TRP A 94 5.81 6.95 9.89
CA TRP A 94 7.24 6.97 10.17
C TRP A 94 7.51 6.18 11.43
N LEU A 95 8.58 5.38 11.41
CA LEU A 95 9.18 4.78 12.58
C LEU A 95 10.42 5.60 12.95
N ALA A 96 10.59 5.92 14.22
CA ALA A 96 11.75 6.67 14.68
C ALA A 96 12.44 5.95 15.85
N SER A 97 13.75 5.74 15.70
CA SER A 97 14.67 5.30 16.76
C SER A 97 15.50 6.47 17.28
N ALA A 98 16.41 6.22 18.21
CA ALA A 98 17.39 7.21 18.65
C ALA A 98 18.33 7.70 17.54
N ALA A 99 18.47 6.94 16.43
CA ALA A 99 19.29 7.30 15.28
C ALA A 99 18.54 8.18 14.25
N GLY A 100 17.24 8.38 14.41
CA GLY A 100 16.41 9.20 13.53
C GLY A 100 15.17 8.47 13.01
N PRO A 101 14.36 9.14 12.15
CA PRO A 101 13.17 8.57 11.54
C PRO A 101 13.51 7.72 10.31
N SER A 102 12.65 6.74 9.99
CA SER A 102 12.65 6.04 8.72
C SER A 102 12.22 6.97 7.58
N GLU A 103 12.41 6.52 6.34
CA GLU A 103 11.60 7.00 5.21
C GLU A 103 10.10 6.74 5.49
N PRO A 104 9.20 7.51 4.84
CA PRO A 104 7.77 7.28 5.00
C PRO A 104 7.36 5.90 4.51
N ILE A 105 6.49 5.25 5.27
CA ILE A 105 5.84 4.00 4.87
C ILE A 105 4.45 4.40 4.41
N ILE A 106 4.16 4.23 3.13
CA ILE A 106 2.85 4.58 2.61
C ILE A 106 1.88 3.44 2.84
N VAL A 107 0.77 3.74 3.47
CA VAL A 107 -0.40 2.88 3.68
C VAL A 107 -1.63 3.53 3.09
N MET A 108 -2.67 2.73 2.83
CA MET A 108 -3.91 3.18 2.21
C MET A 108 -5.06 3.12 3.22
N ALA A 109 -5.79 4.22 3.38
CA ALA A 109 -7.14 4.15 3.90
C ALA A 109 -8.04 3.64 2.77
N ASP A 110 -8.56 2.42 2.89
CA ASP A 110 -9.33 1.74 1.85
C ASP A 110 -10.55 1.08 2.48
N ASP A 111 -11.70 1.22 1.86
CA ASP A 111 -12.96 0.64 2.32
C ASP A 111 -13.18 -0.81 1.87
N LEU A 112 -12.27 -1.36 1.07
CA LEU A 112 -12.26 -2.77 0.71
C LEU A 112 -11.50 -3.61 1.76
N PRO A 113 -12.04 -4.80 2.13
CA PRO A 113 -11.36 -5.69 3.08
C PRO A 113 -9.97 -6.10 2.62
N PRO A 114 -8.91 -5.90 3.45
CA PRO A 114 -7.56 -6.26 3.08
C PRO A 114 -7.32 -7.77 3.13
N VAL A 115 -6.63 -8.30 2.13
CA VAL A 115 -6.19 -9.69 2.04
C VAL A 115 -4.74 -9.72 1.57
N SER A 116 -3.93 -10.60 2.18
CA SER A 116 -2.57 -10.82 1.70
C SER A 116 -2.54 -11.76 0.50
N GLU A 117 -1.68 -11.46 -0.45
CA GLU A 117 -1.40 -12.34 -1.57
C GLU A 117 -0.79 -13.68 -1.09
N ALA A 118 -1.27 -14.79 -1.65
CA ALA A 118 -0.70 -16.11 -1.39
C ALA A 118 0.67 -16.27 -2.10
N ALA A 119 1.63 -16.90 -1.44
CA ALA A 119 2.97 -17.06 -2.01
C ALA A 119 3.02 -17.94 -3.27
N GLY A 120 2.08 -18.87 -3.42
CA GLY A 120 2.08 -19.88 -4.48
C GLY A 120 1.16 -19.62 -5.66
N ASN A 121 0.54 -18.45 -5.77
CA ASN A 121 -0.41 -18.10 -6.83
C ASN A 121 0.27 -17.69 -8.15
N VAL A 122 1.19 -18.51 -8.63
CA VAL A 122 2.07 -18.20 -9.78
C VAL A 122 1.64 -18.85 -11.11
N ALA A 123 0.47 -19.50 -11.13
CA ALA A 123 -0.11 -20.14 -12.31
C ALA A 123 -1.65 -20.18 -12.18
N ILE A 124 -2.35 -20.40 -13.28
CA ILE A 124 -3.82 -20.50 -13.31
C ILE A 124 -4.33 -21.58 -12.35
N GLU A 125 -3.67 -22.73 -12.31
CA GLU A 125 -4.04 -23.88 -11.47
C GLU A 125 -3.89 -23.58 -9.97
N SER A 126 -2.97 -22.69 -9.62
CA SER A 126 -2.72 -22.23 -8.25
C SER A 126 -3.29 -20.86 -7.94
N ALA A 127 -4.17 -20.33 -8.79
CA ALA A 127 -4.78 -19.01 -8.63
C ALA A 127 -5.46 -18.86 -7.27
N GLN A 128 -5.14 -17.78 -6.56
CA GLN A 128 -5.77 -17.46 -5.29
C GLN A 128 -7.24 -17.07 -5.51
N ALA A 129 -8.17 -17.79 -4.87
CA ALA A 129 -9.56 -17.39 -4.87
C ALA A 129 -9.74 -16.14 -3.98
N VAL A 130 -10.36 -15.11 -4.53
CA VAL A 130 -10.65 -13.87 -3.83
C VAL A 130 -12.10 -13.42 -4.05
N SER A 131 -12.61 -12.59 -3.16
CA SER A 131 -13.94 -11.97 -3.31
C SER A 131 -13.92 -10.93 -4.42
N THR A 132 -15.11 -10.61 -4.97
CA THR A 132 -15.33 -9.44 -5.82
C THR A 132 -15.42 -8.11 -5.04
N LEU A 133 -15.15 -8.13 -3.73
CA LEU A 133 -15.01 -6.95 -2.86
C LEU A 133 -13.79 -7.18 -1.98
N VAL A 134 -12.61 -6.80 -2.45
CA VAL A 134 -11.34 -7.05 -1.75
C VAL A 134 -10.23 -6.11 -2.20
N SER A 135 -9.31 -5.84 -1.30
CA SER A 135 -8.02 -5.19 -1.57
C SER A 135 -6.89 -6.16 -1.26
N VAL A 136 -6.19 -6.64 -2.29
CA VAL A 136 -5.09 -7.62 -2.13
C VAL A 136 -3.76 -6.88 -2.04
N ASP A 137 -3.06 -7.08 -0.93
CA ASP A 137 -1.68 -6.62 -0.78
C ASP A 137 -0.73 -7.68 -1.34
N GLY A 138 -0.02 -7.34 -2.41
CA GLY A 138 0.83 -8.26 -3.14
C GLY A 138 2.21 -7.72 -3.49
N SER A 139 2.98 -8.58 -4.12
CA SER A 139 4.27 -8.23 -4.70
C SER A 139 4.51 -9.00 -6.00
N SER A 140 5.02 -8.30 -7.02
CA SER A 140 5.30 -8.88 -8.32
C SER A 140 6.20 -10.13 -8.23
N LYS A 141 5.88 -11.15 -9.04
CA LYS A 141 6.55 -12.47 -9.05
C LYS A 141 7.58 -12.61 -10.18
N GLY A 142 7.98 -11.50 -10.79
CA GLY A 142 8.85 -11.51 -11.95
C GLY A 142 8.15 -12.11 -13.17
N PRO A 143 8.77 -13.05 -13.91
CA PRO A 143 8.20 -13.61 -15.13
C PRO A 143 6.91 -14.41 -14.95
N GLN A 144 6.62 -14.88 -13.74
CA GLN A 144 5.51 -15.80 -13.48
C GLN A 144 4.16 -15.08 -13.35
N GLY A 145 4.16 -13.83 -12.90
CA GLY A 145 2.92 -13.13 -12.55
C GLY A 145 2.27 -13.64 -11.27
N SER A 146 1.20 -12.96 -10.87
CA SER A 146 0.34 -13.33 -9.74
C SER A 146 -1.06 -13.64 -10.27
N PHE A 147 -1.59 -14.83 -9.96
CA PHE A 147 -2.88 -15.29 -10.46
C PHE A 147 -3.93 -15.27 -9.36
N PHE A 148 -5.07 -14.67 -9.70
CA PHE A 148 -6.26 -14.64 -8.87
C PHE A 148 -7.45 -15.22 -9.63
N LYS A 149 -8.49 -15.65 -8.90
CA LYS A 149 -9.76 -16.05 -9.49
C LYS A 149 -10.92 -15.52 -8.66
N ILE A 150 -11.97 -15.12 -9.37
CA ILE A 150 -13.22 -14.63 -8.81
C ILE A 150 -14.39 -15.42 -9.37
N ASP A 151 -15.43 -15.58 -8.56
CA ASP A 151 -16.72 -16.09 -9.03
C ASP A 151 -17.68 -14.91 -9.18
N VAL A 152 -18.34 -14.82 -10.32
CA VAL A 152 -19.27 -13.74 -10.64
C VAL A 152 -20.64 -14.28 -11.00
N VAL A 153 -21.68 -13.45 -10.83
CA VAL A 153 -23.03 -13.72 -11.26
C VAL A 153 -23.32 -13.04 -12.61
N GLU A 154 -24.38 -13.48 -13.28
CA GLU A 154 -24.82 -12.89 -14.54
C GLU A 154 -25.09 -11.38 -14.39
N ASN A 155 -24.67 -10.60 -15.37
CA ASN A 155 -24.76 -9.14 -15.41
C ASN A 155 -24.05 -8.41 -14.23
N GLN A 156 -23.09 -9.05 -13.59
CA GLN A 156 -22.27 -8.40 -12.57
C GLN A 156 -21.22 -7.49 -13.22
N ARG A 157 -21.20 -6.23 -12.81
CA ARG A 157 -20.07 -5.33 -13.09
C ARG A 157 -19.04 -5.45 -11.99
N VAL A 158 -17.77 -5.56 -12.35
CA VAL A 158 -16.64 -5.52 -11.41
C VAL A 158 -15.58 -4.54 -11.93
N ALA A 159 -15.11 -3.69 -11.05
CA ALA A 159 -13.99 -2.79 -11.30
C ALA A 159 -12.70 -3.39 -10.73
N PHE A 160 -11.61 -3.14 -11.43
CA PHE A 160 -10.27 -3.62 -11.12
C PHE A 160 -9.29 -2.44 -11.14
N GLU A 161 -8.47 -2.33 -10.11
CA GLU A 161 -7.44 -1.30 -10.02
C GLU A 161 -6.17 -1.87 -9.38
N VAL A 162 -5.03 -1.70 -10.04
CA VAL A 162 -3.72 -2.00 -9.44
C VAL A 162 -3.06 -0.68 -9.08
N VAL A 163 -2.90 -0.44 -7.78
CA VAL A 163 -2.29 0.77 -7.22
C VAL A 163 -0.82 0.52 -6.99
N THR A 164 0.04 1.28 -7.65
CA THR A 164 1.49 1.22 -7.49
C THR A 164 2.08 2.60 -7.19
N GLN A 165 1.71 3.63 -7.93
CA GLN A 165 2.24 4.98 -7.77
C GLN A 165 1.91 5.59 -6.40
N ALA A 166 0.66 5.46 -5.96
CA ALA A 166 0.24 6.04 -4.68
C ALA A 166 0.94 5.41 -3.46
N ILE A 167 1.51 4.20 -3.62
CA ILE A 167 2.31 3.52 -2.59
C ILE A 167 3.81 3.58 -2.86
N GLU A 168 4.24 4.46 -3.78
CA GLU A 168 5.65 4.68 -4.17
C GLU A 168 6.36 3.42 -4.69
N SER A 169 5.60 2.47 -5.25
CA SER A 169 6.15 1.30 -5.93
C SER A 169 6.68 1.68 -7.32
N LYS A 170 7.71 0.97 -7.76
CA LYS A 170 8.27 1.08 -9.11
C LYS A 170 7.68 0.06 -10.08
N MET A 171 6.66 -0.67 -9.67
CA MET A 171 5.96 -1.63 -10.51
C MET A 171 5.24 -0.89 -11.63
N ASP A 172 5.31 -1.46 -12.81
CA ASP A 172 4.62 -1.07 -14.03
C ASP A 172 3.63 -2.20 -14.35
N PRO A 173 2.37 -2.13 -13.81
CA PRO A 173 1.50 -3.28 -13.78
C PRO A 173 0.84 -3.54 -15.14
N VAL A 174 0.73 -4.81 -15.48
CA VAL A 174 -0.09 -5.31 -16.59
C VAL A 174 -1.09 -6.30 -16.02
N VAL A 175 -2.36 -6.17 -16.39
CA VAL A 175 -3.45 -7.04 -15.94
C VAL A 175 -4.09 -7.73 -17.12
N ARG A 176 -4.32 -9.04 -16.99
CA ARG A 176 -5.14 -9.83 -17.93
C ARG A 176 -6.34 -10.39 -17.19
N LEU A 177 -7.53 -10.16 -17.72
CA LEU A 177 -8.75 -10.86 -17.32
C LEU A 177 -9.01 -11.97 -18.33
N MET A 178 -9.26 -13.19 -17.87
CA MET A 178 -9.42 -14.39 -18.69
C MET A 178 -10.68 -15.16 -18.30
N ASP A 179 -11.30 -15.82 -19.31
CA ASP A 179 -12.38 -16.78 -19.10
C ASP A 179 -11.86 -18.19 -18.75
N ALA A 180 -12.77 -19.15 -18.60
CA ALA A 180 -12.46 -20.53 -18.24
C ALA A 180 -11.67 -21.29 -19.34
N ASP A 181 -11.75 -20.85 -20.57
CA ASP A 181 -11.02 -21.42 -21.71
C ASP A 181 -9.62 -20.78 -21.90
N GLY A 182 -9.28 -19.80 -21.06
CA GLY A 182 -8.01 -19.06 -21.11
C GLY A 182 -7.99 -17.95 -22.15
N ASN A 183 -9.15 -17.58 -22.73
CA ASN A 183 -9.24 -16.45 -23.65
C ASN A 183 -9.09 -15.13 -22.85
N ILE A 184 -8.29 -14.21 -23.37
CA ILE A 184 -8.10 -12.90 -22.77
C ILE A 184 -9.31 -12.03 -23.12
N LEU A 185 -10.08 -11.64 -22.13
CA LEU A 185 -11.22 -10.73 -22.26
C LEU A 185 -10.80 -9.27 -22.18
N VAL A 186 -9.85 -8.96 -21.29
CA VAL A 186 -9.24 -7.63 -21.13
C VAL A 186 -7.73 -7.80 -20.98
N LEU A 187 -6.99 -6.95 -21.66
CA LEU A 187 -5.58 -6.68 -21.41
C LEU A 187 -5.48 -5.20 -21.07
N ALA A 188 -5.18 -4.90 -19.81
CA ALA A 188 -4.95 -3.54 -19.33
C ALA A 188 -3.46 -3.37 -19.00
N ASP A 189 -2.92 -2.25 -19.46
CA ASP A 189 -1.57 -1.78 -19.20
C ASP A 189 -1.70 -0.40 -18.54
N ASP A 190 -1.15 0.64 -19.08
CA ASP A 190 -1.27 2.01 -18.57
C ASP A 190 -2.73 2.54 -18.60
N ASP A 191 -3.05 3.46 -17.69
CA ASP A 191 -4.23 4.30 -17.79
C ASP A 191 -3.85 5.70 -18.34
N GLU A 192 -4.82 6.46 -18.83
CA GLU A 192 -4.61 7.83 -19.33
C GLU A 192 -3.98 8.80 -18.33
N ILE A 193 -4.04 8.46 -17.03
CA ILE A 193 -3.52 9.29 -15.94
C ILE A 193 -2.24 8.74 -15.29
N GLY A 194 -1.73 7.61 -15.74
CA GLY A 194 -0.48 7.03 -15.23
C GLY A 194 -0.32 5.53 -15.51
N PRO A 195 0.79 4.94 -15.05
CA PRO A 195 1.08 3.52 -15.27
C PRO A 195 0.21 2.56 -14.44
N ASP A 196 -0.63 3.02 -13.52
CA ASP A 196 -1.52 2.15 -12.77
C ASP A 196 -2.66 1.65 -13.67
N CYS A 197 -2.91 0.33 -13.70
CA CYS A 197 -4.00 -0.26 -14.48
C CYS A 197 -5.34 -0.06 -13.79
N ARG A 198 -6.34 0.43 -14.53
CA ARG A 198 -7.73 0.54 -14.07
C ARG A 198 -8.71 0.24 -15.18
N PHE A 199 -9.65 -0.65 -14.92
CA PHE A 199 -10.74 -0.95 -15.84
C PHE A 199 -11.95 -1.52 -15.08
N SER A 200 -13.10 -1.56 -15.74
CA SER A 200 -14.24 -2.35 -15.30
C SER A 200 -14.67 -3.31 -16.38
N TYR A 201 -15.31 -4.40 -15.97
CA TYR A 201 -15.85 -5.39 -16.90
C TYR A 201 -17.25 -5.81 -16.45
N GLN A 202 -18.16 -5.90 -17.43
CA GLN A 202 -19.51 -6.40 -17.26
C GLN A 202 -19.52 -7.89 -17.65
N PHE A 203 -19.83 -8.75 -16.69
CA PHE A 203 -19.87 -10.20 -16.90
C PHE A 203 -21.27 -10.64 -17.34
N ASP A 204 -21.44 -10.95 -18.61
CA ASP A 204 -22.73 -11.43 -19.17
C ASP A 204 -23.01 -12.89 -18.78
N THR A 205 -21.98 -13.67 -18.48
CA THR A 205 -22.10 -15.09 -18.12
C THR A 205 -21.58 -15.32 -16.70
N PRO A 206 -22.36 -15.99 -15.83
CA PRO A 206 -21.90 -16.34 -14.51
C PRO A 206 -20.82 -17.43 -14.57
N GLY A 207 -19.88 -17.40 -13.65
CA GLY A 207 -18.82 -18.40 -13.58
C GLY A 207 -17.55 -17.90 -12.92
N THR A 208 -16.50 -18.71 -13.02
CA THR A 208 -15.17 -18.37 -12.51
C THR A 208 -14.34 -17.72 -13.62
N TYR A 209 -13.69 -16.62 -13.27
CA TYR A 209 -12.76 -15.88 -14.15
C TYR A 209 -11.41 -15.73 -13.47
N TRP A 210 -10.35 -15.67 -14.27
CA TRP A 210 -8.98 -15.57 -13.79
C TRP A 210 -8.39 -14.21 -14.11
N ILE A 211 -7.57 -13.72 -13.21
CA ILE A 211 -6.87 -12.46 -13.35
C ILE A 211 -5.38 -12.73 -13.16
N GLU A 212 -4.55 -12.30 -14.10
CA GLU A 212 -3.10 -12.24 -13.95
C GLU A 212 -2.69 -10.79 -13.71
N VAL A 213 -1.89 -10.56 -12.65
CA VAL A 213 -1.22 -9.28 -12.38
C VAL A 213 0.28 -9.50 -12.47
N ARG A 214 0.99 -8.71 -13.27
CA ARG A 214 2.44 -8.81 -13.42
C ARG A 214 3.09 -7.45 -13.62
N ASP A 215 4.39 -7.37 -13.38
CA ASP A 215 5.20 -6.22 -13.79
C ASP A 215 5.56 -6.30 -15.28
N ASN A 216 5.41 -5.21 -16.02
CA ASN A 216 5.70 -5.12 -17.46
C ASN A 216 7.16 -5.46 -17.78
N ARG A 217 8.08 -5.16 -16.85
CA ARG A 217 9.52 -5.44 -16.96
C ARG A 217 9.94 -6.76 -16.33
N TYR A 218 8.98 -7.55 -15.85
CA TYR A 218 9.23 -8.83 -15.18
C TYR A 218 10.15 -8.72 -13.94
N THR A 219 10.09 -7.60 -13.25
CA THR A 219 10.82 -7.39 -11.99
C THR A 219 10.06 -8.08 -10.85
N ALA A 220 10.74 -8.79 -9.98
CA ALA A 220 10.15 -9.41 -8.80
C ALA A 220 10.27 -8.51 -7.56
N GLY A 221 9.35 -8.69 -6.61
CA GLY A 221 9.42 -8.05 -5.29
C GLY A 221 8.94 -6.60 -5.24
N LEU A 222 8.34 -6.08 -6.30
CA LEU A 222 7.74 -4.75 -6.32
C LEU A 222 6.33 -4.83 -5.72
N ALA A 223 6.07 -4.02 -4.70
CA ALA A 223 4.78 -4.01 -4.02
C ALA A 223 3.66 -3.49 -4.93
N TYR A 224 2.47 -4.03 -4.77
CA TYR A 224 1.24 -3.50 -5.36
C TYR A 224 0.06 -3.73 -4.43
N GLN A 225 -1.00 -2.94 -4.63
CA GLN A 225 -2.30 -3.18 -4.07
C GLN A 225 -3.28 -3.45 -5.22
N PHE A 226 -3.93 -4.60 -5.22
CA PHE A 226 -4.91 -4.96 -6.25
C PHE A 226 -6.32 -4.89 -5.66
N ARG A 227 -7.08 -3.90 -6.12
CA ARG A 227 -8.44 -3.62 -5.68
C ARG A 227 -9.43 -4.22 -6.65
N ILE A 228 -10.38 -4.97 -6.13
CA ILE A 228 -11.50 -5.58 -6.87
C ILE A 228 -12.78 -5.14 -6.16
N GLY A 229 -13.71 -4.50 -6.87
CA GLY A 229 -14.90 -3.98 -6.24
C GLY A 229 -15.95 -3.44 -7.21
N ASP A 230 -16.98 -2.84 -6.65
CA ASP A 230 -17.96 -2.06 -7.41
C ASP A 230 -17.73 -0.57 -7.13
N PHE A 231 -16.65 -0.05 -7.67
CA PHE A 231 -16.32 1.38 -7.58
C PHE A 231 -16.22 2.00 -8.97
N PRO A 232 -16.47 3.32 -9.10
CA PRO A 232 -16.39 4.00 -10.39
C PRO A 232 -14.93 4.16 -10.84
N ILE A 233 -14.65 3.93 -12.11
CA ILE A 233 -13.37 4.27 -12.74
C ILE A 233 -13.45 5.70 -13.23
N LEU A 234 -12.93 6.63 -12.43
CA LEU A 234 -12.95 8.06 -12.72
C LEU A 234 -11.64 8.49 -13.38
N ARG A 235 -11.73 9.29 -14.43
CA ARG A 235 -10.59 9.78 -15.21
C ARG A 235 -10.45 11.28 -15.22
N HIS A 236 -11.53 12.02 -15.04
CA HIS A 236 -11.50 13.49 -15.10
C HIS A 236 -12.48 14.11 -14.12
N ALA A 237 -12.17 15.33 -13.72
CA ALA A 237 -13.04 16.20 -12.94
C ALA A 237 -13.28 17.50 -13.70
N PHE A 238 -14.49 18.09 -13.58
CA PHE A 238 -14.82 19.38 -14.17
C PHE A 238 -15.71 20.19 -13.21
N PRO A 239 -15.43 21.50 -13.02
CA PRO A 239 -14.38 22.29 -13.63
C PRO A 239 -12.97 21.97 -13.07
N LEU A 240 -11.93 22.27 -13.86
CA LEU A 240 -10.53 22.07 -13.46
C LEU A 240 -10.01 23.16 -12.51
N ALA A 241 -10.74 24.26 -12.35
CA ALA A 241 -10.41 25.35 -11.45
C ALA A 241 -11.66 25.81 -10.71
N VAL A 242 -11.50 26.14 -9.43
CA VAL A 242 -12.57 26.57 -8.53
C VAL A 242 -12.12 27.74 -7.67
N THR A 243 -13.07 28.53 -7.18
CA THR A 243 -12.79 29.65 -6.27
C THR A 243 -12.66 29.15 -4.84
N ALA A 244 -11.55 29.48 -4.18
CA ALA A 244 -11.35 29.12 -2.78
C ALA A 244 -12.40 29.82 -1.88
N GLY A 245 -12.99 29.04 -0.98
CA GLY A 245 -14.03 29.49 -0.04
C GLY A 245 -15.42 29.58 -0.61
N GLU A 246 -15.64 29.05 -1.81
CA GLU A 246 -16.95 28.90 -2.43
C GLU A 246 -17.28 27.41 -2.63
N LYS A 247 -18.56 27.08 -2.40
CA LYS A 247 -19.06 25.74 -2.77
C LYS A 247 -19.15 25.65 -4.27
N THR A 248 -18.54 24.62 -4.83
CA THR A 248 -18.54 24.38 -6.27
C THR A 248 -19.00 22.95 -6.54
N SER A 249 -19.94 22.79 -7.47
CA SER A 249 -20.32 21.47 -7.98
C SER A 249 -19.25 20.99 -8.94
N ILE A 250 -18.58 19.89 -8.61
CA ILE A 250 -17.58 19.23 -9.44
C ILE A 250 -18.18 17.93 -9.98
N GLY A 251 -18.19 17.81 -11.29
CA GLY A 251 -18.56 16.57 -11.98
C GLY A 251 -17.35 15.69 -12.17
N PHE A 252 -17.45 14.42 -11.78
CA PHE A 252 -16.44 13.39 -12.01
C PHE A 252 -16.95 12.43 -13.07
N GLY A 253 -16.15 12.13 -14.06
CA GLY A 253 -16.49 11.22 -15.16
C GLY A 253 -15.40 10.20 -15.44
N GLY A 254 -15.80 9.11 -16.09
CA GLY A 254 -14.93 8.03 -16.52
C GLY A 254 -15.54 7.26 -17.70
N VAL A 255 -14.84 6.25 -18.21
CA VAL A 255 -15.25 5.51 -19.43
C VAL A 255 -16.54 4.70 -19.27
N ASP A 256 -16.81 4.24 -18.08
CA ASP A 256 -17.97 3.42 -17.74
C ASP A 256 -19.11 4.22 -17.08
N GLN A 257 -18.99 5.55 -17.07
CA GLN A 257 -19.98 6.45 -16.50
C GLN A 257 -20.83 7.06 -17.63
N THR A 258 -22.11 6.75 -17.67
CA THR A 258 -23.08 7.37 -18.61
C THR A 258 -23.44 8.80 -18.20
N GLN A 259 -23.25 9.14 -16.93
CA GLN A 259 -23.45 10.47 -16.36
C GLN A 259 -22.33 10.78 -15.36
N ALA A 260 -21.90 12.05 -15.31
CA ALA A 260 -20.92 12.48 -14.32
C ALA A 260 -21.49 12.36 -12.89
N ILE A 261 -20.68 11.84 -11.98
CA ILE A 261 -20.97 11.88 -10.55
C ILE A 261 -20.70 13.31 -10.06
N VAL A 262 -21.70 14.00 -9.52
CA VAL A 262 -21.57 15.40 -9.11
C VAL A 262 -21.46 15.49 -7.60
N GLN A 263 -20.42 16.17 -7.12
CA GLN A 263 -20.20 16.46 -5.71
C GLN A 263 -20.08 17.96 -5.46
N GLU A 264 -20.72 18.47 -4.40
CA GLU A 264 -20.48 19.83 -3.93
C GLU A 264 -19.27 19.85 -2.98
N ILE A 265 -18.23 20.57 -3.37
CA ILE A 265 -16.98 20.67 -2.62
C ILE A 265 -16.70 22.14 -2.31
N GLU A 266 -16.29 22.43 -1.06
CA GLU A 266 -15.80 23.73 -0.64
C GLU A 266 -14.32 23.64 -0.32
N PHE A 267 -13.51 24.40 -1.05
CA PHE A 267 -12.08 24.49 -0.78
C PHE A 267 -11.80 25.61 0.23
N PRO A 268 -10.93 25.41 1.23
CA PRO A 268 -10.61 26.42 2.23
C PRO A 268 -10.10 27.73 1.62
N LYS A 269 -10.45 28.89 2.22
CA LYS A 269 -10.01 30.22 1.74
C LYS A 269 -8.50 30.46 1.82
N SER A 270 -7.80 29.78 2.73
CA SER A 270 -6.36 29.98 2.93
C SER A 270 -5.56 28.78 2.46
N PHE A 271 -5.06 28.86 1.26
CA PHE A 271 -3.99 27.98 0.76
C PHE A 271 -2.66 28.71 0.83
N ALA A 272 -2.18 29.06 2.02
CA ALA A 272 -0.86 29.71 2.13
C ALA A 272 0.22 28.74 1.59
N ASN A 273 0.47 28.80 0.28
CA ASN A 273 1.53 28.08 -0.46
C ASN A 273 1.60 26.56 -0.23
N LYS A 274 0.46 25.90 -0.07
CA LYS A 274 0.40 24.45 0.14
C LYS A 274 -0.51 23.76 -0.88
N VAL A 275 -0.07 22.65 -1.43
CA VAL A 275 -0.96 21.71 -2.11
C VAL A 275 -1.87 21.10 -1.04
N THR A 276 -3.17 21.23 -1.24
CA THR A 276 -4.17 20.63 -0.36
C THR A 276 -4.94 19.56 -1.13
N THR A 277 -4.97 18.36 -0.60
CA THR A 277 -5.82 17.30 -1.11
C THR A 277 -7.16 17.36 -0.40
N VAL A 278 -8.23 17.47 -1.17
CA VAL A 278 -9.60 17.31 -0.67
C VAL A 278 -10.07 15.94 -1.13
N ALA A 279 -10.25 15.03 -0.18
CA ALA A 279 -10.82 13.72 -0.45
C ALA A 279 -12.34 13.81 -0.31
N THR A 280 -13.05 13.26 -1.28
CA THR A 280 -14.50 13.08 -1.22
C THR A 280 -14.81 11.60 -1.47
N ARG A 281 -15.80 11.06 -0.76
CA ARG A 281 -16.35 9.73 -1.06
C ARG A 281 -17.35 9.91 -2.20
N ILE A 282 -17.19 9.14 -3.24
CA ILE A 282 -18.07 9.09 -4.41
C ILE A 282 -18.84 7.79 -4.40
#